data_2ee595b1e0e789bd3977e1c077142a6a
#
_entry.id   2ee595b1e0e789bd3977e1c077142a6a
#
_cell.length_a   1.000
_cell.length_b   1.000
_cell.length_c   1.000
_cell.angle_alpha   90.00
_cell.angle_beta   90.00
_cell.angle_gamma   90.00
#
_symmetry.space_group_name_H-M   'P 1'
#
loop_
_entity.id
_entity.type
_entity.pdbx_description
1 polymer ?
#
loop_
_entity_poly.entity_id
_entity_poly.type
_entity_poly.pdbx_seq_one_letter_code
_entity_poly.pdbx_strand_id
1 'polypeptide(L)'
;EEARNNVDNSVDITPADEANCTPYTTTTHLKPAKAEIRNGFPRGSSGEGGASSSPSTRVETDLDKYGIDVDFIGKACSDICWELDLGGRTWRDLIAIAEQQASYLFINNHTWREACRIMGRRGAAAAMIAVAQKESTGEVKNAGGYLRGMTQRATIGELNLGRTFHGLREAANVH
;
A
#
# COMPACT_ATOMS: atom_id res chain seq x y z
N GLU A 1 -28.90 -50.28 41.40
CA GLU A 1 -27.83 -49.82 42.32
C GLU A 1 -26.98 -48.86 41.56
N GLU A 2 -27.25 -47.57 41.74
CA GLU A 2 -26.51 -46.56 42.49
C GLU A 2 -25.08 -46.36 42.02
N ALA A 3 -24.66 -45.20 41.52
CA ALA A 3 -24.56 -43.96 42.29
C ALA A 3 -24.42 -42.74 41.37
N ARG A 4 -25.11 -41.73 41.75
CA ARG A 4 -24.98 -40.33 41.33
C ARG A 4 -23.64 -39.80 41.83
N ASN A 5 -22.88 -39.10 40.98
CA ASN A 5 -21.95 -38.05 41.44
C ASN A 5 -22.15 -36.79 40.62
N ASN A 6 -22.89 -35.92 41.20
CA ASN A 6 -23.06 -34.53 40.91
C ASN A 6 -21.80 -33.82 41.42
N VAL A 7 -21.01 -33.26 40.57
CA VAL A 7 -19.96 -32.28 40.94
C VAL A 7 -20.35 -30.95 40.38
N ASP A 8 -21.03 -30.22 41.25
CA ASP A 8 -21.29 -28.80 41.18
C ASP A 8 -19.92 -28.05 41.21
N ASN A 9 -19.55 -27.45 40.12
CA ASN A 9 -18.36 -26.58 40.05
C ASN A 9 -18.83 -25.15 39.81
N SER A 10 -19.44 -24.59 40.87
CA SER A 10 -19.65 -23.17 41.01
C SER A 10 -18.29 -22.45 41.02
N VAL A 11 -17.91 -21.86 39.93
CA VAL A 11 -16.81 -20.92 39.90
C VAL A 11 -17.36 -19.55 40.26
N ASP A 12 -17.06 -19.16 41.47
CA ASP A 12 -17.28 -17.85 42.05
C ASP A 12 -16.49 -16.79 41.25
N ILE A 13 -17.21 -15.96 40.48
CA ILE A 13 -16.65 -14.82 39.80
C ILE A 13 -16.75 -13.61 40.71
N THR A 14 -15.71 -13.35 41.46
CA THR A 14 -15.55 -12.06 42.17
C THR A 14 -15.24 -10.94 41.18
N PRO A 15 -16.01 -9.84 41.22
CA PRO A 15 -15.69 -8.64 40.48
C PRO A 15 -14.79 -7.75 41.34
N ALA A 16 -13.51 -7.72 41.03
CA ALA A 16 -12.61 -6.66 41.54
C ALA A 16 -11.38 -6.55 40.59
N ASP A 17 -11.47 -5.58 39.70
CA ASP A 17 -10.42 -4.59 39.45
C ASP A 17 -10.87 -3.61 38.35
N GLU A 18 -11.78 -2.73 38.75
CA GLU A 18 -11.87 -1.40 38.17
C GLU A 18 -10.71 -0.59 38.76
N ALA A 19 -9.69 -0.33 37.99
CA ALA A 19 -8.86 0.88 38.08
C ALA A 19 -7.58 0.69 37.24
N ASN A 20 -7.58 1.20 36.05
CA ASN A 20 -6.52 2.07 35.55
C ASN A 20 -6.58 2.30 34.04
N CYS A 21 -7.62 2.98 33.57
CA CYS A 21 -7.56 3.70 32.32
C CYS A 21 -7.25 5.17 32.64
N THR A 22 -6.00 5.53 32.75
CA THR A 22 -5.58 6.93 32.71
C THR A 22 -5.59 7.41 31.27
N PRO A 23 -6.40 8.42 30.91
CA PRO A 23 -6.26 9.07 29.63
C PRO A 23 -5.03 9.96 29.66
N TYR A 24 -4.06 9.66 28.81
CA TYR A 24 -2.94 10.58 28.55
C TYR A 24 -3.46 11.79 27.79
N THR A 25 -3.91 12.79 28.51
CA THR A 25 -4.10 14.14 28.00
C THR A 25 -2.74 14.84 28.01
N THR A 26 -1.98 14.74 26.95
CA THR A 26 -0.82 15.61 26.75
C THR A 26 -1.34 16.95 26.23
N THR A 27 -1.72 17.82 27.17
CA THR A 27 -1.94 19.23 26.86
C THR A 27 -0.60 19.91 26.66
N THR A 28 -0.13 19.94 25.44
CA THR A 28 0.99 20.82 25.09
C THR A 28 0.45 22.22 24.90
N HIS A 29 0.69 23.06 25.90
CA HIS A 29 0.38 24.47 25.90
C HIS A 29 1.32 25.19 24.92
N LEU A 30 0.90 25.33 23.64
CA LEU A 30 1.58 26.18 22.67
C LEU A 30 1.00 27.60 22.78
N LYS A 31 1.85 28.52 23.25
CA LYS A 31 1.61 29.96 23.17
C LYS A 31 1.36 30.38 21.72
N PRO A 32 0.38 31.25 21.44
CA PRO A 32 0.21 31.82 20.10
C PRO A 32 1.30 32.86 19.87
N ALA A 33 2.23 32.56 18.98
CA ALA A 33 3.12 33.57 18.43
C ALA A 33 2.35 34.37 17.38
N LYS A 34 2.27 35.66 17.64
CA LYS A 34 1.70 36.70 16.79
C LYS A 34 2.58 36.82 15.54
N ALA A 35 2.13 36.31 14.41
CA ALA A 35 2.82 36.51 13.14
C ALA A 35 2.17 37.69 12.40
N GLU A 36 2.94 38.73 12.22
CA GLU A 36 2.63 39.88 11.39
C GLU A 36 2.49 39.46 9.91
N ILE A 37 1.37 39.88 9.31
CA ILE A 37 1.14 39.82 7.87
C ILE A 37 2.05 40.86 7.22
N ARG A 38 3.10 40.45 6.57
CA ARG A 38 3.82 41.25 5.59
C ARG A 38 3.41 40.82 4.18
N ASN A 39 2.52 41.60 3.60
CA ASN A 39 2.30 41.68 2.16
C ASN A 39 3.61 42.12 1.47
N GLY A 40 4.20 41.22 0.71
CA GLY A 40 5.31 41.54 -0.17
C GLY A 40 5.32 40.58 -1.34
N PHE A 41 4.64 40.95 -2.43
CA PHE A 41 4.84 40.35 -3.73
C PHE A 41 6.18 40.83 -4.32
N PRO A 42 7.13 39.98 -4.64
CA PRO A 42 8.07 40.26 -5.71
C PRO A 42 7.56 39.62 -6.99
N ARG A 43 7.20 40.46 -7.91
CA ARG A 43 6.96 40.17 -9.32
C ARG A 43 8.33 40.01 -10.00
N GLY A 44 8.52 38.88 -10.66
CA GLY A 44 9.49 38.74 -11.74
C GLY A 44 10.75 37.96 -11.40
N SER A 45 10.80 36.73 -11.85
CA SER A 45 11.94 36.22 -12.61
C SER A 45 11.51 34.96 -13.34
N SER A 46 11.58 35.03 -14.65
CA SER A 46 11.53 33.90 -15.56
C SER A 46 12.72 33.00 -15.27
N GLY A 47 12.48 31.79 -14.78
CA GLY A 47 13.48 30.77 -14.52
C GLY A 47 12.85 29.44 -14.86
N GLU A 48 13.38 28.81 -15.88
CA GLU A 48 12.99 27.59 -16.54
C GLU A 48 12.59 26.45 -15.56
N GLY A 49 11.38 25.94 -15.72
CA GLY A 49 10.92 24.61 -15.93
C GLY A 49 11.57 23.45 -15.20
N GLY A 50 11.56 23.44 -13.91
CA GLY A 50 11.50 22.19 -13.17
C GLY A 50 10.04 21.86 -12.93
N ALA A 51 9.36 21.21 -13.85
CA ALA A 51 8.03 20.67 -13.62
C ALA A 51 8.12 19.72 -12.42
N SER A 52 7.69 20.19 -11.26
CA SER A 52 7.49 19.34 -10.08
C SER A 52 6.31 18.42 -10.40
N SER A 53 6.62 17.32 -11.13
CA SER A 53 5.63 16.30 -11.43
C SER A 53 5.13 15.71 -10.13
N SER A 54 3.81 15.60 -9.98
CA SER A 54 3.22 14.93 -8.82
C SER A 54 3.78 13.51 -8.68
N PRO A 55 3.84 12.95 -7.46
CA PRO A 55 4.31 11.57 -7.26
C PRO A 55 3.60 10.56 -8.17
N SER A 56 2.30 10.71 -8.38
CA SER A 56 1.50 9.85 -9.27
C SER A 56 1.97 9.91 -10.72
N THR A 57 2.19 11.10 -11.25
CA THR A 57 2.72 11.29 -12.62
C THR A 57 4.10 10.66 -12.77
N ARG A 58 4.95 10.78 -11.74
CA ARG A 58 6.30 10.23 -11.76
C ARG A 58 6.30 8.71 -11.84
N VAL A 59 5.48 8.04 -11.01
CA VAL A 59 5.38 6.58 -11.01
C VAL A 59 4.82 6.05 -12.34
N GLU A 60 3.78 6.70 -12.88
CA GLU A 60 3.19 6.28 -14.15
C GLU A 60 4.15 6.53 -15.33
N THR A 61 4.90 7.64 -15.30
CA THR A 61 5.95 7.92 -16.30
C THR A 61 7.07 6.89 -16.23
N ASP A 62 7.43 6.42 -15.03
CA ASP A 62 8.43 5.36 -14.88
C ASP A 62 7.96 4.05 -15.53
N LEU A 63 6.70 3.66 -15.37
CA LEU A 63 6.17 2.48 -16.05
C LEU A 63 6.32 2.60 -17.57
N ASP A 64 5.94 3.73 -18.13
CA ASP A 64 6.02 3.99 -19.57
C ASP A 64 7.50 4.01 -20.03
N LYS A 65 8.39 4.63 -19.26
CA LYS A 65 9.83 4.71 -19.56
C LYS A 65 10.51 3.34 -19.59
N TYR A 66 10.12 2.43 -18.71
CA TYR A 66 10.69 1.09 -18.64
C TYR A 66 9.92 0.08 -19.50
N GLY A 67 8.92 0.51 -20.28
CA GLY A 67 8.11 -0.34 -21.14
C GLY A 67 7.30 -1.37 -20.38
N ILE A 68 6.84 -1.01 -19.18
CA ILE A 68 6.01 -1.87 -18.34
C ILE A 68 4.56 -1.68 -18.73
N ASP A 69 4.07 -2.53 -19.56
CA ASP A 69 2.65 -2.67 -19.92
C ASP A 69 2.00 -3.87 -19.20
N VAL A 70 0.73 -4.08 -19.47
CA VAL A 70 -0.02 -5.17 -18.81
C VAL A 70 0.50 -6.54 -19.23
N ASP A 71 0.91 -6.70 -20.48
CA ASP A 71 1.48 -7.95 -20.98
C ASP A 71 2.85 -8.22 -20.36
N PHE A 72 3.66 -7.18 -20.16
CA PHE A 72 4.93 -7.31 -19.44
C PHE A 72 4.71 -7.73 -17.99
N ILE A 73 3.74 -7.10 -17.30
CA ILE A 73 3.37 -7.45 -15.92
C ILE A 73 2.94 -8.93 -15.85
N GLY A 74 2.10 -9.37 -16.79
CA GLY A 74 1.67 -10.77 -16.86
C GLY A 74 2.82 -11.74 -17.01
N LYS A 75 3.81 -11.43 -17.86
CA LYS A 75 5.00 -12.26 -18.05
C LYS A 75 5.96 -12.24 -16.86
N ALA A 76 6.02 -11.12 -16.14
CA ALA A 76 6.88 -10.97 -14.96
C ALA A 76 6.30 -11.63 -13.70
N CYS A 77 4.97 -11.77 -13.64
CA CYS A 77 4.24 -12.31 -12.50
C CYS A 77 3.59 -13.67 -12.86
N SER A 78 4.40 -14.61 -13.34
CA SER A 78 3.94 -15.89 -13.89
C SER A 78 3.15 -16.74 -12.88
N ASP A 79 3.50 -16.70 -11.59
CA ASP A 79 2.89 -17.55 -10.58
C ASP A 79 1.43 -17.23 -10.30
N ILE A 80 1.06 -15.93 -10.46
CA ILE A 80 -0.33 -15.49 -10.29
C ILE A 80 -1.02 -15.16 -11.61
N CYS A 81 -0.27 -15.05 -12.71
CA CYS A 81 -0.79 -14.61 -14.00
C CYS A 81 -1.89 -15.55 -14.54
N TRP A 82 -1.72 -16.84 -14.34
CA TRP A 82 -2.71 -17.83 -14.79
C TRP A 82 -4.03 -17.74 -14.02
N GLU A 83 -3.98 -17.40 -12.73
CA GLU A 83 -5.18 -17.18 -11.90
C GLU A 83 -5.90 -15.88 -12.26
N LEU A 84 -5.13 -14.85 -12.62
CA LEU A 84 -5.65 -13.51 -12.89
C LEU A 84 -5.99 -13.28 -14.37
N ASP A 85 -5.64 -14.22 -15.26
CA ASP A 85 -5.87 -14.11 -16.70
C ASP A 85 -5.49 -12.73 -17.26
N LEU A 86 -4.23 -12.36 -17.13
CA LEU A 86 -3.73 -11.02 -17.51
C LEU A 86 -3.46 -10.88 -19.01
N GLY A 87 -3.51 -11.97 -19.79
CA GLY A 87 -3.24 -11.96 -21.22
C GLY A 87 -4.24 -11.10 -22.00
N GLY A 88 -3.74 -10.15 -22.80
CA GLY A 88 -4.57 -9.28 -23.63
C GLY A 88 -5.45 -8.29 -22.86
N ARG A 89 -5.21 -8.09 -21.57
CA ARG A 89 -5.96 -7.15 -20.72
C ARG A 89 -5.48 -5.72 -20.91
N THR A 90 -6.37 -4.79 -20.62
CA THR A 90 -6.07 -3.35 -20.62
C THR A 90 -5.68 -2.88 -19.21
N TRP A 91 -5.10 -1.68 -19.10
CA TRP A 91 -4.86 -1.05 -17.80
C TRP A 91 -6.12 -0.91 -16.95
N ARG A 92 -7.28 -0.72 -17.58
CA ARG A 92 -8.57 -0.65 -16.88
C ARG A 92 -8.90 -1.96 -16.19
N ASP A 93 -8.69 -3.06 -16.89
CA ASP A 93 -8.93 -4.41 -16.37
C ASP A 93 -7.95 -4.74 -15.26
N LEU A 94 -6.66 -4.38 -15.43
CA LEU A 94 -5.64 -4.58 -14.40
C LEU A 94 -5.96 -3.81 -13.11
N ILE A 95 -6.49 -2.59 -13.22
CA ILE A 95 -6.92 -1.81 -12.05
C ILE A 95 -8.06 -2.51 -11.31
N ALA A 96 -9.04 -3.05 -12.01
CA ALA A 96 -10.14 -3.78 -11.39
C ALA A 96 -9.65 -5.08 -10.72
N ILE A 97 -8.77 -5.82 -11.38
CA ILE A 97 -8.13 -7.03 -10.83
C ILE A 97 -7.32 -6.68 -9.58
N ALA A 98 -6.52 -5.61 -9.62
CA ALA A 98 -5.71 -5.18 -8.48
C ALA A 98 -6.58 -4.77 -7.27
N GLU A 99 -7.72 -4.13 -7.49
CA GLU A 99 -8.68 -3.80 -6.45
C GLU A 99 -9.29 -5.05 -5.81
N GLN A 100 -9.59 -6.07 -6.61
CA GLN A 100 -10.06 -7.36 -6.14
C GLN A 100 -8.97 -8.09 -5.35
N GLN A 101 -7.72 -8.08 -5.83
CA GLN A 101 -6.57 -8.67 -5.14
C GLN A 101 -6.28 -7.98 -3.80
N ALA A 102 -6.46 -6.66 -3.72
CA ALA A 102 -6.32 -5.94 -2.45
C ALA A 102 -7.32 -6.47 -1.39
N SER A 103 -8.55 -6.77 -1.81
CA SER A 103 -9.55 -7.37 -0.93
C SER A 103 -9.20 -8.81 -0.56
N TYR A 104 -8.73 -9.60 -1.52
CA TYR A 104 -8.33 -11.00 -1.32
C TYR A 104 -7.18 -11.14 -0.31
N LEU A 105 -6.17 -10.25 -0.39
CA LEU A 105 -5.03 -10.20 0.51
C LEU A 105 -5.29 -9.40 1.81
N PHE A 106 -6.57 -9.16 2.13
CA PHE A 106 -7.00 -8.44 3.33
C PHE A 106 -6.34 -7.07 3.51
N ILE A 107 -6.01 -6.40 2.39
CA ILE A 107 -5.46 -5.06 2.43
C ILE A 107 -6.58 -4.07 2.76
N ASN A 108 -6.36 -3.25 3.79
CA ASN A 108 -7.32 -2.23 4.19
C ASN A 108 -7.62 -1.26 3.04
N ASN A 109 -8.90 -0.94 2.82
CA ASN A 109 -9.35 -0.02 1.77
C ASN A 109 -8.65 1.36 1.85
N HIS A 110 -8.36 1.84 3.06
CA HIS A 110 -7.58 3.07 3.24
C HIS A 110 -6.18 2.95 2.61
N THR A 111 -5.48 1.84 2.84
CA THR A 111 -4.15 1.59 2.27
C THR A 111 -4.20 1.53 0.73
N TRP A 112 -5.21 0.89 0.17
CA TRP A 112 -5.42 0.84 -1.28
C TRP A 112 -5.69 2.23 -1.88
N ARG A 113 -6.62 3.00 -1.27
CA ARG A 113 -6.93 4.36 -1.71
C ARG A 113 -5.74 5.30 -1.62
N GLU A 114 -4.96 5.20 -0.56
CA GLU A 114 -3.74 6.00 -0.39
C GLU A 114 -2.69 5.64 -1.45
N ALA A 115 -2.52 4.36 -1.76
CA ALA A 115 -1.66 3.92 -2.85
C ALA A 115 -2.11 4.52 -4.20
N CYS A 116 -3.40 4.48 -4.51
CA CYS A 116 -3.96 5.10 -5.72
C CYS A 116 -3.75 6.62 -5.76
N ARG A 117 -3.88 7.29 -4.62
CA ARG A 117 -3.69 8.75 -4.51
C ARG A 117 -2.23 9.16 -4.77
N ILE A 118 -1.28 8.39 -4.25
CA ILE A 118 0.15 8.72 -4.30
C ILE A 118 0.79 8.22 -5.61
N MET A 119 0.49 7.00 -6.04
CA MET A 119 1.15 6.37 -7.20
C MET A 119 0.36 6.50 -8.51
N GLY A 120 -0.86 7.07 -8.47
CA GLY A 120 -1.80 6.97 -9.57
C GLY A 120 -2.44 5.58 -9.66
N ARG A 121 -3.53 5.46 -10.41
CA ARG A 121 -4.28 4.19 -10.49
C ARG A 121 -3.48 3.09 -11.19
N ARG A 122 -2.74 3.44 -12.25
CA ARG A 122 -1.89 2.48 -12.98
C ARG A 122 -0.72 2.01 -12.11
N GLY A 123 -0.02 2.96 -11.44
CA GLY A 123 1.07 2.67 -10.54
C GLY A 123 0.65 1.82 -9.34
N ALA A 124 -0.48 2.14 -8.72
CA ALA A 124 -1.03 1.35 -7.61
C ALA A 124 -1.44 -0.06 -8.04
N ALA A 125 -2.06 -0.20 -9.22
CA ALA A 125 -2.41 -1.51 -9.76
C ALA A 125 -1.17 -2.36 -10.04
N ALA A 126 -0.17 -1.81 -10.71
CA ALA A 126 1.10 -2.49 -10.93
C ALA A 126 1.77 -2.90 -9.61
N ALA A 127 1.85 -1.98 -8.63
CA ALA A 127 2.41 -2.28 -7.32
C ALA A 127 1.64 -3.42 -6.62
N MET A 128 0.31 -3.43 -6.72
CA MET A 128 -0.52 -4.47 -6.12
C MET A 128 -0.26 -5.86 -6.70
N ILE A 129 -0.12 -5.97 -8.02
CA ILE A 129 0.21 -7.23 -8.68
C ILE A 129 1.62 -7.71 -8.27
N ALA A 130 2.60 -6.81 -8.18
CA ALA A 130 3.92 -7.16 -7.67
C ALA A 130 3.89 -7.64 -6.20
N VAL A 131 3.01 -7.06 -5.37
CA VAL A 131 2.79 -7.52 -3.98
C VAL A 131 2.19 -8.92 -3.96
N ALA A 132 1.16 -9.17 -4.78
CA ALA A 132 0.51 -10.47 -4.88
C ALA A 132 1.48 -11.56 -5.35
N GLN A 133 2.33 -11.27 -6.36
CA GLN A 133 3.38 -12.17 -6.82
C GLN A 133 4.36 -12.53 -5.69
N LYS A 134 4.82 -11.53 -4.93
CA LYS A 134 5.76 -11.75 -3.82
C LYS A 134 5.14 -12.45 -2.61
N GLU A 135 3.85 -12.31 -2.45
CA GLU A 135 3.10 -13.01 -1.40
C GLU A 135 2.93 -14.48 -1.79
N SER A 136 2.61 -14.79 -3.04
CA SER A 136 2.47 -16.17 -3.54
C SER A 136 3.78 -16.95 -3.46
N THR A 137 4.92 -16.29 -3.68
CA THR A 137 6.27 -16.91 -3.51
C THR A 137 6.73 -16.97 -2.04
N GLY A 138 5.95 -16.43 -1.11
CA GLY A 138 6.30 -16.39 0.31
C GLY A 138 7.37 -15.36 0.70
N GLU A 139 7.82 -14.52 -0.24
CA GLU A 139 8.77 -13.43 0.04
C GLU A 139 8.17 -12.35 0.95
N VAL A 140 6.85 -12.15 0.86
CA VAL A 140 6.12 -11.13 1.62
C VAL A 140 5.07 -11.79 2.50
N LYS A 141 5.21 -11.67 3.81
CA LYS A 141 4.25 -12.18 4.80
C LYS A 141 3.12 -11.20 5.13
N ASN A 142 3.30 -9.93 4.84
CA ASN A 142 2.34 -8.85 5.12
C ASN A 142 2.17 -7.96 3.89
N ALA A 143 1.24 -8.33 3.04
CA ALA A 143 0.94 -7.64 1.79
C ALA A 143 0.57 -6.16 2.01
N GLY A 144 -0.28 -5.87 3.01
CA GLY A 144 -0.68 -4.50 3.33
C GLY A 144 0.46 -3.63 3.84
N GLY A 145 1.35 -4.20 4.67
CA GLY A 145 2.56 -3.52 5.13
C GLY A 145 3.53 -3.23 3.98
N TYR A 146 3.70 -4.20 3.08
CA TYR A 146 4.58 -4.06 1.92
C TYR A 146 4.06 -2.98 0.95
N LEU A 147 2.76 -3.00 0.61
CA LEU A 147 2.15 -1.96 -0.24
C LEU A 147 2.30 -0.57 0.38
N ARG A 148 2.13 -0.45 1.70
CA ARG A 148 2.34 0.81 2.42
C ARG A 148 3.78 1.30 2.32
N GLY A 149 4.75 0.41 2.45
CA GLY A 149 6.17 0.73 2.24
C GLY A 149 6.47 1.20 0.81
N MET A 150 5.87 0.58 -0.21
CA MET A 150 5.98 1.03 -1.59
C MET A 150 5.36 2.43 -1.78
N THR A 151 4.19 2.67 -1.20
CA THR A 151 3.51 3.98 -1.23
C THR A 151 4.38 5.07 -0.60
N GLN A 152 5.02 4.78 0.53
CA GLN A 152 5.93 5.72 1.17
C GLN A 152 7.15 6.03 0.30
N ARG A 153 7.76 5.03 -0.33
CA ARG A 153 8.86 5.25 -1.27
C ARG A 153 8.43 6.06 -2.48
N ALA A 154 7.20 5.88 -2.97
CA ALA A 154 6.65 6.69 -4.05
C ALA A 154 6.54 8.17 -3.65
N THR A 155 6.15 8.46 -2.41
CA THR A 155 6.04 9.82 -1.88
C THR A 155 7.38 10.56 -1.94
N ILE A 156 8.47 9.90 -1.61
CA ILE A 156 9.83 10.48 -1.63
C ILE A 156 10.55 10.30 -2.98
N GLY A 157 9.88 9.70 -3.98
CA GLY A 157 10.42 9.53 -5.33
C GLY A 157 11.46 8.41 -5.47
N GLU A 158 11.52 7.49 -4.51
CA GLU A 158 12.45 6.35 -4.50
C GLU A 158 11.82 5.03 -4.99
N LEU A 159 10.53 5.03 -5.30
CA LEU A 159 9.91 3.85 -5.86
C LEU A 159 10.29 3.67 -7.33
N ASN A 160 10.82 2.52 -7.67
CA ASN A 160 11.14 2.12 -9.04
C ASN A 160 10.43 0.81 -9.39
N LEU A 161 9.21 0.92 -9.92
CA LEU A 161 8.42 -0.23 -10.34
C LEU A 161 9.02 -0.95 -11.54
N GLY A 162 9.63 -0.21 -12.48
CA GLY A 162 10.30 -0.78 -13.63
C GLY A 162 11.36 -1.79 -13.20
N ARG A 163 12.24 -1.39 -12.29
CA ARG A 163 13.27 -2.29 -11.74
C ARG A 163 12.68 -3.49 -11.01
N THR A 164 11.58 -3.29 -10.28
CA THR A 164 10.89 -4.37 -9.59
C THR A 164 10.38 -5.43 -10.56
N PHE A 165 9.73 -5.04 -11.65
CA PHE A 165 9.19 -5.96 -12.64
C PHE A 165 10.28 -6.64 -13.49
N HIS A 166 11.35 -5.95 -13.82
CA HIS A 166 12.50 -6.59 -14.48
C HIS A 166 13.11 -7.66 -13.59
N GLY A 167 13.27 -7.40 -12.28
CA GLY A 167 13.76 -8.41 -11.33
C GLY A 167 12.83 -9.61 -11.18
N LEU A 168 11.51 -9.40 -11.14
CA LEU A 168 10.53 -10.49 -11.11
C LEU A 168 10.59 -11.34 -12.38
N ARG A 169 10.71 -10.71 -13.54
CA ARG A 169 10.85 -11.43 -14.82
C ARG A 169 12.13 -12.25 -14.91
N GLU A 170 13.24 -11.73 -14.39
CA GLU A 170 14.49 -12.49 -14.32
C GLU A 170 14.34 -13.71 -13.42
N ALA A 171 13.70 -13.55 -12.26
CA ALA A 171 13.44 -14.66 -11.35
C ALA A 171 12.54 -15.74 -11.98
N ALA A 172 11.50 -15.34 -12.70
CA ALA A 172 10.60 -16.24 -13.40
C ALA A 172 11.29 -17.07 -14.51
N ASN A 173 12.34 -16.54 -15.14
CA ASN A 173 13.09 -17.24 -16.19
C ASN A 173 14.09 -18.27 -15.66
N VAL A 174 14.34 -18.31 -14.35
CA VAL A 174 15.30 -19.21 -13.71
C VAL A 174 14.64 -20.52 -13.24
N HIS A 175 13.32 -20.56 -13.21
CA HIS A 175 12.53 -21.72 -12.78
C HIS A 175 11.87 -22.38 -13.99
#